data_7b2949f0a80e4e46255e6b73b3014425
#
_entry.id   7b2949f0a80e4e46255e6b73b3014425
#
_cell.length_a   1.000
_cell.length_b   1.000
_cell.length_c   1.000
_cell.angle_alpha   90.00
_cell.angle_beta   90.00
_cell.angle_gamma   90.00
#
_symmetry.space_group_name_H-M   'P 1'
#
loop_
_entity.id
_entity.type
_entity.pdbx_description
1 polymer ?
#
loop_
_entity_poly.entity_id
_entity_poly.type
_entity_poly.pdbx_seq_one_letter_code
_entity_poly.pdbx_strand_id
1 'polypeptide(L)'
;MKLENLKVAGLLMLSIGALGLNPVWAESDMEEVVVKGDLGSLPGERVESIFGFEKSILDTPRSASTISEEMMDRFNMQDIDELVVLAPGTFTQSFFGVAGSLDVRGTAGETYFRGIRRLDNPGNYPTPIGASDRVDIVRGPASPIMGPSKIGGYLNFNPKSARIEETGSYIEERIGELSYSGGSWDRSVLTAEIGGPAEFGGKPVGYYVYGEVEHSGSFYTNAPGVNQSLVQASFDMDLSDTVRIQFGGMLHDYQGSQNAGWNRLTQDLIDTGTYITGTPIPLDTSGDGFISHDEYYAGDINPFALYAFFGQKDIDLATLSDASFGYDYENSNLILQNVGTAKLPMSSTLIAADDLLENKVTTLYFDVDISLANDWTLTNKLFYEDYENLNENAYGFSQFHDASVIEEQLILSRVFEGDALTTSVQISPSIRQT
;
A
#
# COMPACT_ATOMS: atom_id res chain seq x y z
N MET A 1 -9.29 -18.20 -17.79
CA MET A 1 -9.89 -16.85 -17.76
C MET A 1 -11.35 -17.01 -17.36
N LYS A 2 -11.64 -16.83 -16.07
CA LYS A 2 -13.03 -16.93 -15.60
C LYS A 2 -13.77 -15.66 -16.03
N LEU A 3 -14.95 -15.83 -16.63
CA LEU A 3 -15.81 -14.75 -17.15
C LEU A 3 -16.30 -13.74 -16.08
N GLU A 4 -15.99 -13.95 -14.81
CA GLU A 4 -16.48 -13.10 -13.71
C GLU A 4 -15.76 -11.76 -13.64
N ASN A 5 -14.45 -11.71 -13.88
CA ASN A 5 -13.69 -10.45 -13.84
C ASN A 5 -14.02 -9.53 -15.04
N LEU A 6 -14.46 -10.12 -16.17
CA LEU A 6 -14.96 -9.35 -17.30
C LEU A 6 -16.30 -8.67 -17.02
N LYS A 7 -17.09 -9.19 -16.06
CA LYS A 7 -18.38 -8.61 -15.69
C LYS A 7 -18.25 -7.33 -14.86
N VAL A 8 -17.23 -7.20 -14.04
CA VAL A 8 -17.01 -5.98 -13.25
C VAL A 8 -16.53 -4.85 -14.15
N ALA A 9 -15.57 -5.11 -15.05
CA ALA A 9 -15.13 -4.13 -16.03
C ALA A 9 -16.23 -3.74 -17.03
N GLY A 10 -17.04 -4.72 -17.45
CA GLY A 10 -18.22 -4.49 -18.32
C GLY A 10 -19.35 -3.74 -17.63
N LEU A 11 -19.54 -3.93 -16.30
CA LEU A 11 -20.54 -3.20 -15.52
C LEU A 11 -20.13 -1.74 -15.29
N LEU A 12 -18.84 -1.47 -15.12
CA LEU A 12 -18.31 -0.11 -15.00
C LEU A 12 -18.50 0.68 -16.30
N MET A 13 -18.24 0.05 -17.46
CA MET A 13 -18.46 0.68 -18.76
C MET A 13 -19.95 0.93 -19.06
N LEU A 14 -20.85 0.05 -18.58
CA LEU A 14 -22.29 0.24 -18.74
C LEU A 14 -22.88 1.28 -17.78
N SER A 15 -22.33 1.44 -16.59
CA SER A 15 -22.81 2.45 -15.64
C SER A 15 -22.42 3.89 -16.02
N ILE A 16 -21.29 4.07 -16.71
CA ILE A 16 -20.88 5.38 -17.27
C ILE A 16 -21.81 5.76 -18.43
N GLY A 17 -22.27 4.81 -19.22
CA GLY A 17 -23.28 5.04 -20.28
C GLY A 17 -24.66 5.46 -19.77
N ALA A 18 -25.05 5.09 -18.53
CA ALA A 18 -26.34 5.43 -17.94
C ALA A 18 -26.42 6.86 -17.38
N LEU A 19 -25.30 7.56 -17.25
CA LEU A 19 -25.23 8.96 -16.81
C LEU A 19 -25.51 9.98 -17.93
N GLY A 20 -25.99 9.54 -19.09
CA GLY A 20 -26.44 10.42 -20.17
C GLY A 20 -25.29 11.17 -20.87
N LEU A 21 -24.07 10.62 -20.83
CA LEU A 21 -22.93 11.17 -21.55
C LEU A 21 -23.07 10.81 -23.03
N ASN A 22 -23.65 11.70 -23.82
CA ASN A 22 -23.57 11.59 -25.28
C ASN A 22 -22.12 11.82 -25.69
N PRO A 23 -21.46 10.88 -26.39
CA PRO A 23 -20.15 11.14 -26.94
C PRO A 23 -20.29 12.16 -28.08
N VAL A 24 -19.90 13.39 -27.83
CA VAL A 24 -19.70 14.37 -28.90
C VAL A 24 -18.30 14.09 -29.44
N TRP A 25 -18.25 13.40 -30.56
CA TRP A 25 -17.04 13.36 -31.37
C TRP A 25 -16.85 14.72 -31.99
N ALA A 26 -16.10 15.60 -31.34
CA ALA A 26 -15.60 16.81 -31.95
C ALA A 26 -14.32 16.45 -32.70
N GLU A 27 -14.36 16.56 -34.03
CA GLU A 27 -13.16 16.70 -34.85
C GLU A 27 -12.57 18.08 -34.46
N SER A 28 -11.64 18.13 -33.50
CA SER A 28 -10.88 19.32 -33.19
C SER A 28 -9.44 19.10 -33.64
N ASP A 29 -8.91 20.08 -34.36
CA ASP A 29 -7.47 20.23 -34.53
C ASP A 29 -6.80 19.99 -33.16
N MET A 30 -5.82 19.08 -33.11
CA MET A 30 -5.03 18.87 -31.92
C MET A 30 -4.22 20.16 -31.67
N GLU A 31 -4.79 21.09 -30.93
CA GLU A 31 -3.98 22.05 -30.22
C GLU A 31 -3.17 21.24 -29.19
N GLU A 32 -1.86 21.33 -29.29
CA GLU A 32 -0.94 20.81 -28.32
C GLU A 32 -1.25 21.53 -26.99
N VAL A 33 -2.12 20.96 -26.15
CA VAL A 33 -2.30 21.42 -24.79
C VAL A 33 -1.03 21.05 -24.06
N VAL A 34 -0.06 21.98 -24.07
CA VAL A 34 1.08 21.91 -23.16
C VAL A 34 0.51 22.16 -21.76
N VAL A 35 0.02 21.12 -21.12
CA VAL A 35 -0.16 21.12 -19.68
C VAL A 35 1.25 21.25 -19.13
N LYS A 36 1.63 22.47 -18.72
CA LYS A 36 2.75 22.63 -17.81
C LYS A 36 2.29 22.04 -16.49
N GLY A 37 2.45 20.74 -16.33
CA GLY A 37 2.34 20.09 -15.05
C GLY A 37 3.36 20.76 -14.14
N ASP A 38 2.90 21.50 -13.16
CA ASP A 38 3.71 21.87 -12.04
C ASP A 38 4.12 20.55 -11.37
N LEU A 39 5.40 20.37 -11.06
CA LEU A 39 5.89 19.16 -10.38
C LEU A 39 5.33 19.03 -8.95
N GLY A 40 4.12 19.47 -8.69
CA GLY A 40 3.22 19.38 -7.50
C GLY A 40 3.81 19.01 -6.14
N SER A 41 5.10 19.18 -6.00
CA SER A 41 5.89 18.75 -4.83
C SER A 41 7.10 19.64 -4.60
N LEU A 42 7.11 20.86 -5.16
CA LEU A 42 8.19 21.81 -4.90
C LEU A 42 8.18 22.17 -3.42
N PRO A 43 9.36 22.31 -2.79
CA PRO A 43 9.48 22.59 -1.35
C PRO A 43 8.77 23.85 -0.87
N GLY A 44 8.39 24.75 -1.78
CA GLY A 44 7.65 25.99 -1.48
C GLY A 44 6.13 25.83 -1.40
N GLU A 45 5.57 24.69 -1.83
CA GLU A 45 4.13 24.45 -1.80
C GLU A 45 3.61 24.18 -0.40
N ARG A 46 2.33 24.51 -0.19
CA ARG A 46 1.65 24.29 1.08
C ARG A 46 1.16 22.84 1.12
N VAL A 47 1.52 22.11 2.16
CA VAL A 47 1.16 20.71 2.33
C VAL A 47 0.56 20.49 3.71
N GLU A 48 -0.74 20.40 3.78
CA GLU A 48 -1.47 20.18 5.05
C GLU A 48 -1.16 18.82 5.67
N SER A 49 -0.99 17.81 4.86
CA SER A 49 -0.74 16.42 5.30
C SER A 49 0.49 16.25 6.19
N ILE A 50 1.47 17.16 6.10
CA ILE A 50 2.74 17.03 6.84
C ILE A 50 2.60 17.47 8.30
N PHE A 51 1.81 18.49 8.58
CA PHE A 51 1.74 19.07 9.93
C PHE A 51 0.32 19.41 10.40
N GLY A 52 -0.66 19.24 9.53
CA GLY A 52 -2.04 19.64 9.79
C GLY A 52 -2.27 21.14 9.70
N PHE A 53 -1.30 21.90 9.17
CA PHE A 53 -1.43 23.31 8.87
C PHE A 53 -0.96 23.54 7.44
N GLU A 54 -1.60 24.43 6.72
CA GLU A 54 -1.22 24.84 5.37
C GLU A 54 0.12 25.61 5.38
N LYS A 55 1.21 24.89 5.57
CA LYS A 55 2.57 25.42 5.51
C LYS A 55 3.37 24.75 4.44
N SER A 56 4.32 25.48 3.86
CA SER A 56 5.28 24.87 2.94
C SER A 56 6.19 23.88 3.67
N ILE A 57 6.74 22.92 2.94
CA ILE A 57 7.76 22.00 3.47
C ILE A 57 8.95 22.78 4.02
N LEU A 58 9.33 23.91 3.39
CA LEU A 58 10.44 24.76 3.84
C LEU A 58 10.21 25.39 5.20
N ASP A 59 8.95 25.71 5.52
CA ASP A 59 8.55 26.36 6.77
C ASP A 59 8.13 25.35 7.85
N THR A 60 8.18 24.05 7.53
CA THR A 60 7.76 22.97 8.42
C THR A 60 8.98 22.29 9.01
N PRO A 61 9.13 22.16 10.35
CA PRO A 61 10.27 21.52 10.98
C PRO A 61 10.19 19.99 10.85
N ARG A 62 10.02 19.48 9.65
CA ARG A 62 9.89 18.08 9.28
C ARG A 62 10.68 17.78 8.02
N SER A 63 11.12 16.54 7.91
CA SER A 63 11.68 16.03 6.67
C SER A 63 10.61 15.24 5.94
N ALA A 64 10.21 15.71 4.80
CA ALA A 64 9.21 15.06 3.96
C ALA A 64 9.69 14.96 2.51
N SER A 65 9.15 14.01 1.79
CA SER A 65 9.16 13.92 0.33
C SER A 65 7.72 13.81 -0.14
N THR A 66 7.33 14.67 -1.05
CA THR A 66 6.03 14.64 -1.69
C THR A 66 6.24 14.15 -3.11
N ILE A 67 5.57 13.09 -3.50
CA ILE A 67 5.69 12.45 -4.80
C ILE A 67 4.34 12.57 -5.49
N SER A 68 4.26 13.42 -6.51
CA SER A 68 3.05 13.64 -7.29
C SER A 68 2.83 12.52 -8.32
N GLU A 69 1.60 12.43 -8.84
CA GLU A 69 1.26 11.56 -9.96
C GLU A 69 2.21 11.79 -11.15
N GLU A 70 2.46 13.04 -11.54
CA GLU A 70 3.37 13.38 -12.63
C GLU A 70 4.79 12.82 -12.39
N MET A 71 5.27 12.84 -11.14
CA MET A 71 6.56 12.23 -10.80
C MET A 71 6.49 10.71 -10.91
N MET A 72 5.42 10.08 -10.43
CA MET A 72 5.24 8.63 -10.55
C MET A 72 5.21 8.21 -12.02
N ASP A 73 4.49 8.91 -12.86
CA ASP A 73 4.41 8.63 -14.30
C ASP A 73 5.75 8.87 -15.00
N ARG A 74 6.41 10.00 -14.73
CA ARG A 74 7.70 10.35 -15.34
C ARG A 74 8.79 9.33 -15.05
N PHE A 75 8.80 8.74 -13.86
CA PHE A 75 9.73 7.70 -13.45
C PHE A 75 9.18 6.28 -13.65
N ASN A 76 7.96 6.16 -14.22
CA ASN A 76 7.24 4.90 -14.44
C ASN A 76 7.15 4.05 -13.15
N MET A 77 6.81 4.69 -12.05
CA MET A 77 6.62 4.03 -10.75
C MET A 77 5.28 3.33 -10.72
N GLN A 78 5.27 2.04 -10.42
CA GLN A 78 4.07 1.21 -10.48
C GLN A 78 3.77 0.54 -9.14
N ASP A 79 4.73 0.59 -8.22
CA ASP A 79 4.60 -0.05 -6.94
C ASP A 79 5.23 0.82 -5.83
N ILE A 80 4.81 0.58 -4.60
CA ILE A 80 5.21 1.38 -3.44
C ILE A 80 6.72 1.31 -3.16
N ASP A 81 7.37 0.19 -3.46
CA ASP A 81 8.80 0.00 -3.24
C ASP A 81 9.64 0.91 -4.16
N GLU A 82 9.12 1.30 -5.31
CA GLU A 82 9.81 2.19 -6.25
C GLU A 82 9.87 3.64 -5.76
N LEU A 83 8.97 4.03 -4.83
CA LEU A 83 8.98 5.36 -4.24
C LEU A 83 10.26 5.67 -3.43
N VAL A 84 11.03 4.65 -3.02
CA VAL A 84 12.29 4.84 -2.29
C VAL A 84 13.31 5.67 -3.08
N VAL A 85 13.25 5.63 -4.40
CA VAL A 85 14.16 6.39 -5.28
C VAL A 85 14.03 7.89 -5.05
N LEU A 86 12.82 8.36 -4.74
CA LEU A 86 12.49 9.78 -4.51
C LEU A 86 12.38 10.15 -3.02
N ALA A 87 12.50 9.16 -2.13
CA ALA A 87 12.31 9.34 -0.69
C ALA A 87 13.56 8.95 0.12
N PRO A 88 14.60 9.79 0.21
CA PRO A 88 15.80 9.49 0.99
C PRO A 88 15.49 9.14 2.43
N GLY A 89 16.14 8.11 2.97
CA GLY A 89 15.92 7.63 4.35
C GLY A 89 14.73 6.68 4.48
N THR A 90 14.23 6.18 3.37
CA THR A 90 13.30 5.06 3.30
C THR A 90 13.99 3.81 2.74
N PHE A 91 13.38 2.69 3.00
CA PHE A 91 13.79 1.39 2.48
C PHE A 91 12.56 0.55 2.16
N THR A 92 12.69 -0.43 1.27
CA THR A 92 11.57 -1.32 0.94
C THR A 92 11.17 -2.18 2.12
N GLN A 93 9.89 -2.26 2.40
CA GLN A 93 9.29 -3.15 3.40
C GLN A 93 8.52 -4.26 2.69
N SER A 94 9.24 -5.03 1.89
CA SER A 94 8.65 -6.16 1.19
C SER A 94 8.75 -7.43 2.03
N PHE A 95 7.60 -8.06 2.28
CA PHE A 95 7.51 -9.36 2.90
C PHE A 95 7.27 -10.42 1.82
N PHE A 96 8.32 -11.19 1.53
CA PHE A 96 8.26 -12.27 0.55
C PHE A 96 7.73 -11.83 -0.83
N GLY A 97 8.10 -10.61 -1.26
CA GLY A 97 7.69 -10.04 -2.53
C GLY A 97 6.40 -9.22 -2.51
N VAL A 98 5.80 -9.00 -1.33
CA VAL A 98 4.62 -8.14 -1.17
C VAL A 98 5.01 -6.86 -0.43
N ALA A 99 4.81 -5.72 -1.09
CA ALA A 99 5.15 -4.41 -0.58
C ALA A 99 3.91 -3.70 -0.02
N GLY A 100 3.76 -3.66 1.31
CA GLY A 100 2.61 -3.02 1.96
C GLY A 100 2.86 -1.58 2.42
N SER A 101 4.12 -1.23 2.69
CA SER A 101 4.56 0.07 3.15
C SER A 101 6.05 0.23 2.86
N LEU A 102 6.67 1.29 3.36
CA LEU A 102 8.12 1.48 3.37
C LEU A 102 8.62 1.54 4.81
N ASP A 103 9.84 1.04 5.02
CA ASP A 103 10.58 1.38 6.23
C ASP A 103 11.03 2.83 6.16
N VAL A 104 10.76 3.58 7.22
CA VAL A 104 11.17 4.98 7.35
C VAL A 104 12.12 5.11 8.52
N ARG A 105 13.35 5.53 8.27
CA ARG A 105 14.42 5.63 9.29
C ARG A 105 14.65 4.32 10.05
N GLY A 106 14.52 3.18 9.37
CA GLY A 106 14.79 1.85 9.93
C GLY A 106 13.67 1.27 10.78
N THR A 107 12.46 1.81 10.70
CA THR A 107 11.25 1.24 11.30
C THR A 107 10.12 1.20 10.29
N ALA A 108 9.23 0.21 10.42
CA ALA A 108 8.05 0.11 9.56
C ALA A 108 7.23 1.40 9.60
N GLY A 109 7.03 2.01 8.43
CA GLY A 109 6.18 3.18 8.25
C GLY A 109 4.70 2.82 8.44
N GLU A 110 3.92 3.77 8.88
CA GLU A 110 2.46 3.65 8.88
C GLU A 110 1.88 4.16 7.57
N THR A 111 0.72 3.67 7.20
CA THR A 111 -0.03 4.16 6.05
C THR A 111 -1.23 4.98 6.50
N TYR A 112 -1.40 6.13 5.87
CA TYR A 112 -2.52 7.05 6.08
C TYR A 112 -3.24 7.26 4.75
N PHE A 113 -4.51 7.56 4.84
CA PHE A 113 -5.31 7.98 3.71
C PHE A 113 -6.01 9.30 4.06
N ARG A 114 -5.71 10.36 3.32
CA ARG A 114 -6.22 11.72 3.60
C ARG A 114 -5.97 12.18 5.05
N GLY A 115 -4.83 11.81 5.64
CA GLY A 115 -4.46 12.16 7.01
C GLY A 115 -5.10 11.30 8.10
N ILE A 116 -5.92 10.32 7.77
CA ILE A 116 -6.46 9.32 8.70
C ILE A 116 -5.66 8.03 8.59
N ARG A 117 -5.27 7.45 9.73
CA ARG A 117 -4.47 6.24 9.77
C ARG A 117 -5.29 5.03 9.29
N ARG A 118 -4.75 4.28 8.35
CA ARG A 118 -5.32 3.03 7.86
C ARG A 118 -5.20 1.89 8.89
N LEU A 119 -5.81 0.75 8.59
CA LEU A 119 -5.51 -0.50 9.29
C LEU A 119 -4.03 -0.84 9.10
N ASP A 120 -3.42 -1.47 10.12
CA ASP A 120 -2.02 -1.87 10.03
C ASP A 120 -1.88 -2.97 8.97
N ASN A 121 -0.91 -2.79 8.07
CA ASN A 121 -0.64 -3.75 7.02
C ASN A 121 0.61 -4.56 7.39
N PRO A 122 0.45 -5.82 7.79
CA PRO A 122 1.58 -6.66 8.20
C PRO A 122 2.43 -7.17 7.02
N GLY A 123 2.32 -6.57 5.83
CA GLY A 123 3.07 -6.98 4.64
C GLY A 123 2.37 -8.05 3.79
N ASN A 124 1.08 -8.23 3.96
CA ASN A 124 0.28 -9.17 3.17
C ASN A 124 -0.61 -8.50 2.12
N TYR A 125 -0.63 -7.18 2.10
CA TYR A 125 -1.42 -6.40 1.17
C TYR A 125 -0.52 -5.42 0.39
N PRO A 126 -0.43 -5.53 -0.93
CA PRO A 126 0.28 -4.56 -1.74
C PRO A 126 -0.53 -3.26 -1.79
N THR A 127 -0.02 -2.20 -1.18
CA THR A 127 -0.70 -0.91 -1.17
C THR A 127 -0.59 -0.26 -2.56
N PRO A 128 -1.70 -0.05 -3.27
CA PRO A 128 -1.67 0.52 -4.60
C PRO A 128 -1.30 2.01 -4.55
N ILE A 129 -0.54 2.49 -5.52
CA ILE A 129 -0.18 3.91 -5.67
C ILE A 129 -0.90 4.59 -6.84
N GLY A 130 -1.32 3.86 -7.87
CA GLY A 130 -1.89 4.41 -9.10
C GLY A 130 -3.17 5.24 -8.93
N ALA A 131 -3.95 4.98 -7.86
CA ALA A 131 -5.14 5.76 -7.53
C ALA A 131 -4.84 7.06 -6.75
N SER A 132 -3.55 7.37 -6.52
CA SER A 132 -3.13 8.53 -5.74
C SER A 132 -2.70 9.67 -6.66
N ASP A 133 -3.20 10.86 -6.40
CA ASP A 133 -2.72 12.11 -6.97
C ASP A 133 -1.33 12.46 -6.40
N ARG A 134 -1.14 12.13 -5.12
CA ARG A 134 0.11 12.39 -4.40
C ARG A 134 0.31 11.41 -3.25
N VAL A 135 1.57 11.04 -3.01
CA VAL A 135 2.00 10.29 -1.82
C VAL A 135 3.01 11.13 -1.04
N ASP A 136 2.67 11.48 0.20
CA ASP A 136 3.58 12.21 1.10
C ASP A 136 4.30 11.23 2.02
N ILE A 137 5.63 11.22 1.98
CA ILE A 137 6.47 10.38 2.82
C ILE A 137 7.13 11.23 3.89
N VAL A 138 6.64 11.14 5.11
CA VAL A 138 7.07 11.97 6.23
C VAL A 138 7.96 11.19 7.18
N ARG A 139 9.12 11.75 7.50
CA ARG A 139 10.13 11.14 8.37
C ARG A 139 9.99 11.70 9.79
N GLY A 140 9.49 10.87 10.68
CA GLY A 140 9.16 11.20 12.06
C GLY A 140 7.68 10.98 12.38
N PRO A 141 7.26 11.16 13.64
CA PRO A 141 5.89 10.87 14.05
C PRO A 141 4.88 11.76 13.32
N ALA A 142 3.64 11.31 13.15
CA ALA A 142 2.57 12.09 12.58
C ALA A 142 2.28 13.37 13.39
N SER A 143 1.52 14.29 12.80
CA SER A 143 1.04 15.47 13.52
C SER A 143 0.19 15.07 14.73
N PRO A 144 0.27 15.78 15.86
CA PRO A 144 -0.58 15.49 17.02
C PRO A 144 -2.07 15.42 16.71
N ILE A 145 -2.55 16.12 15.69
CA ILE A 145 -3.96 16.05 15.28
C ILE A 145 -4.34 14.71 14.62
N MET A 146 -3.35 13.96 14.11
CA MET A 146 -3.56 12.65 13.50
C MET A 146 -3.56 11.51 14.54
N GLY A 147 -3.42 11.84 15.83
CA GLY A 147 -3.39 10.87 16.91
C GLY A 147 -2.04 10.16 17.10
N PRO A 148 -2.02 9.06 17.89
CA PRO A 148 -0.81 8.28 18.12
C PRO A 148 -0.24 7.69 16.85
N SER A 149 1.08 7.75 16.68
CA SER A 149 1.77 7.24 15.49
C SER A 149 3.10 6.59 15.83
N LYS A 150 3.62 5.78 14.89
CA LYS A 150 5.00 5.27 14.95
C LYS A 150 6.00 6.42 14.83
N ILE A 151 7.18 6.23 15.41
CA ILE A 151 8.20 7.29 15.49
C ILE A 151 9.06 7.45 14.24
N GLY A 152 9.15 6.42 13.42
CA GLY A 152 9.99 6.42 12.20
C GLY A 152 9.46 7.34 11.13
N GLY A 153 8.20 7.17 10.80
CA GLY A 153 7.51 7.94 9.79
C GLY A 153 6.24 7.27 9.26
N TYR A 154 5.67 7.91 8.25
CA TYR A 154 4.44 7.45 7.62
C TYR A 154 4.36 7.86 6.16
N LEU A 155 3.51 7.18 5.42
CA LEU A 155 3.10 7.48 4.06
C LEU A 155 1.64 7.92 4.09
N ASN A 156 1.33 9.06 3.49
CA ASN A 156 -0.04 9.54 3.36
C ASN A 156 -0.45 9.55 1.89
N PHE A 157 -1.47 8.80 1.59
CA PHE A 157 -2.02 8.66 0.24
C PHE A 157 -3.17 9.66 0.07
N ASN A 158 -3.03 10.53 -0.91
CA ASN A 158 -4.06 11.47 -1.31
C ASN A 158 -4.69 10.95 -2.61
N PRO A 159 -5.99 10.62 -2.64
CA PRO A 159 -6.63 10.06 -3.82
C PRO A 159 -6.74 11.12 -4.92
N LYS A 160 -6.76 10.66 -6.17
CA LYS A 160 -7.04 11.50 -7.34
C LYS A 160 -8.37 12.23 -7.16
N SER A 161 -8.39 13.53 -7.46
CA SER A 161 -9.53 14.42 -7.27
C SER A 161 -9.65 15.40 -8.43
N ALA A 162 -10.86 15.85 -8.73
CA ALA A 162 -11.09 16.94 -9.67
C ALA A 162 -10.86 18.33 -9.06
N ARG A 163 -10.57 18.40 -7.76
CA ARG A 163 -10.20 19.65 -7.09
C ARG A 163 -8.71 19.84 -7.11
N ILE A 164 -8.26 20.98 -7.60
CA ILE A 164 -6.86 21.40 -7.60
C ILE A 164 -6.56 21.93 -6.20
N GLU A 165 -5.70 21.25 -5.46
CA GLU A 165 -5.43 21.55 -4.05
C GLU A 165 -4.82 22.97 -3.87
N GLU A 166 -3.93 23.38 -4.77
CA GLU A 166 -3.22 24.66 -4.71
C GLU A 166 -4.15 25.88 -4.86
N THR A 167 -5.13 25.76 -5.73
CA THR A 167 -6.04 26.88 -6.05
C THR A 167 -7.40 26.75 -5.38
N GLY A 168 -7.75 25.55 -4.91
CA GLY A 168 -9.08 25.22 -4.43
C GLY A 168 -10.16 25.26 -5.51
N SER A 169 -9.78 25.40 -6.78
CA SER A 169 -10.69 25.38 -7.93
C SER A 169 -10.89 23.94 -8.43
N TYR A 170 -11.87 23.75 -9.28
CA TYR A 170 -12.07 22.49 -9.99
C TYR A 170 -11.31 22.47 -11.32
N ILE A 171 -11.02 21.28 -11.82
CA ILE A 171 -10.60 21.08 -13.20
C ILE A 171 -11.69 21.69 -14.11
N GLU A 172 -11.31 22.63 -14.99
CA GLU A 172 -12.29 23.42 -15.79
C GLU A 172 -12.89 22.58 -16.92
N GLU A 173 -12.13 21.64 -17.45
CA GLU A 173 -12.54 20.80 -18.57
C GLU A 173 -12.54 19.31 -18.15
N ARG A 174 -13.29 18.49 -18.90
CA ARG A 174 -13.23 17.05 -18.69
C ARG A 174 -11.91 16.52 -19.22
N ILE A 175 -11.21 15.79 -18.37
CA ILE A 175 -10.00 15.08 -18.71
C ILE A 175 -10.28 13.56 -18.67
N GLY A 176 -9.50 12.79 -19.39
CA GLY A 176 -9.56 11.35 -19.29
C GLY A 176 -8.38 10.73 -19.99
N GLU A 177 -7.92 9.61 -19.45
CA GLU A 177 -6.81 8.85 -19.97
C GLU A 177 -7.16 7.36 -20.01
N LEU A 178 -6.64 6.69 -21.02
CA LEU A 178 -6.67 5.23 -21.14
C LEU A 178 -5.26 4.77 -21.44
N SER A 179 -4.69 3.97 -20.55
CA SER A 179 -3.33 3.47 -20.68
C SER A 179 -3.30 1.95 -20.65
N TYR A 180 -2.39 1.38 -21.43
CA TYR A 180 -2.12 -0.05 -21.44
C TYR A 180 -0.62 -0.30 -21.37
N SER A 181 -0.21 -1.10 -20.40
CA SER A 181 1.16 -1.57 -20.24
C SER A 181 1.24 -3.07 -20.40
N GLY A 182 2.15 -3.54 -21.24
CA GLY A 182 2.46 -4.95 -21.43
C GLY A 182 3.91 -5.25 -21.10
N GLY A 183 4.19 -6.42 -20.53
CA GLY A 183 5.52 -6.79 -20.10
C GLY A 183 5.84 -8.27 -20.16
N SER A 184 7.00 -8.64 -19.65
CA SER A 184 7.42 -10.04 -19.50
C SER A 184 6.45 -10.81 -18.59
N TRP A 185 6.44 -12.13 -18.76
CA TRP A 185 5.55 -13.04 -18.04
C TRP A 185 4.06 -12.70 -18.14
N ASP A 186 3.63 -12.38 -19.37
CA ASP A 186 2.25 -12.06 -19.72
C ASP A 186 1.66 -10.88 -18.91
N ARG A 187 2.51 -9.97 -18.43
CA ARG A 187 2.05 -8.79 -17.71
C ARG A 187 1.21 -7.91 -18.61
N SER A 188 0.02 -7.59 -18.15
CA SER A 188 -0.97 -6.78 -18.83
C SER A 188 -1.68 -5.91 -17.80
N VAL A 189 -1.50 -4.60 -17.87
CA VAL A 189 -2.16 -3.61 -17.00
C VAL A 189 -2.93 -2.65 -17.88
N LEU A 190 -4.21 -2.51 -17.58
CA LEU A 190 -5.09 -1.54 -18.20
C LEU A 190 -5.56 -0.55 -17.14
N THR A 191 -5.29 0.73 -17.36
CA THR A 191 -5.82 1.82 -16.54
C THR A 191 -6.75 2.70 -17.35
N ALA A 192 -7.78 3.20 -16.70
CA ALA A 192 -8.70 4.17 -17.28
C ALA A 192 -9.11 5.18 -16.22
N GLU A 193 -9.09 6.45 -16.57
CA GLU A 193 -9.51 7.50 -15.68
C GLU A 193 -10.30 8.59 -16.39
N ILE A 194 -11.15 9.24 -15.63
CA ILE A 194 -11.95 10.38 -16.09
C ILE A 194 -12.21 11.31 -14.90
N GLY A 195 -12.00 12.60 -15.13
CA GLY A 195 -12.28 13.64 -14.15
C GLY A 195 -12.84 14.91 -14.79
N GLY A 196 -13.35 15.80 -13.98
CA GLY A 196 -13.79 17.10 -14.46
C GLY A 196 -15.00 17.68 -13.75
N PRO A 197 -15.53 18.79 -14.26
CA PRO A 197 -16.69 19.44 -13.73
C PRO A 197 -17.98 18.70 -14.09
N ALA A 198 -18.92 18.72 -13.15
CA ALA A 198 -20.30 18.28 -13.32
C ALA A 198 -21.24 19.24 -12.59
N GLU A 199 -22.53 18.98 -12.66
CA GLU A 199 -23.55 19.74 -11.93
C GLU A 199 -24.51 18.77 -11.25
N PHE A 200 -24.77 19.00 -9.97
CA PHE A 200 -25.76 18.24 -9.21
C PHE A 200 -26.66 19.20 -8.41
N GLY A 201 -27.96 19.14 -8.66
CA GLY A 201 -28.92 20.01 -7.99
C GLY A 201 -28.69 21.53 -8.23
N GLY A 202 -28.16 21.92 -9.38
CA GLY A 202 -27.83 23.30 -9.71
C GLY A 202 -26.54 23.83 -9.06
N LYS A 203 -25.70 22.94 -8.53
CA LYS A 203 -24.41 23.29 -7.91
C LYS A 203 -23.26 22.62 -8.67
N PRO A 204 -22.13 23.30 -8.78
CA PRO A 204 -20.93 22.70 -9.38
C PRO A 204 -20.41 21.54 -8.50
N VAL A 205 -20.02 20.48 -9.15
CA VAL A 205 -19.41 19.27 -8.55
C VAL A 205 -18.17 18.90 -9.36
N GLY A 206 -17.08 18.67 -8.68
CA GLY A 206 -15.92 17.98 -9.27
C GLY A 206 -16.06 16.48 -9.05
N TYR A 207 -15.74 15.69 -10.06
CA TYR A 207 -15.66 14.24 -9.95
C TYR A 207 -14.36 13.72 -10.56
N TYR A 208 -13.85 12.64 -9.99
CA TYR A 208 -12.74 11.89 -10.55
C TYR A 208 -12.98 10.40 -10.31
N VAL A 209 -12.76 9.59 -11.34
CA VAL A 209 -12.88 8.13 -11.28
C VAL A 209 -11.65 7.53 -11.93
N TYR A 210 -11.00 6.64 -11.21
CA TYR A 210 -9.86 5.85 -11.66
C TYR A 210 -10.19 4.36 -11.58
N GLY A 211 -9.75 3.60 -12.56
CA GLY A 211 -9.87 2.15 -12.58
C GLY A 211 -8.62 1.50 -13.13
N GLU A 212 -8.20 0.40 -12.53
CA GLU A 212 -7.06 -0.42 -12.95
C GLU A 212 -7.41 -1.89 -12.91
N VAL A 213 -6.94 -2.63 -13.91
CA VAL A 213 -6.99 -4.09 -13.94
C VAL A 213 -5.63 -4.61 -14.36
N GLU A 214 -5.05 -5.49 -13.57
CA GLU A 214 -3.80 -6.18 -13.88
C GLU A 214 -4.00 -7.68 -13.97
N HIS A 215 -3.35 -8.27 -14.95
CA HIS A 215 -3.11 -9.69 -15.05
C HIS A 215 -1.64 -9.90 -15.40
N SER A 216 -0.92 -10.62 -14.55
CA SER A 216 0.51 -10.89 -14.72
C SER A 216 0.79 -12.35 -14.39
N GLY A 217 1.68 -12.97 -15.13
CA GLY A 217 2.32 -14.23 -14.74
C GLY A 217 3.45 -13.99 -13.74
N SER A 218 4.28 -14.99 -13.54
CA SER A 218 5.42 -14.90 -12.62
C SER A 218 6.70 -15.45 -13.26
N PHE A 219 7.84 -14.87 -12.92
CA PHE A 219 9.15 -15.46 -13.18
C PHE A 219 9.30 -16.80 -12.45
N TYR A 220 8.71 -16.94 -11.28
CA TYR A 220 8.84 -18.16 -10.47
C TYR A 220 7.89 -19.25 -10.97
N THR A 221 8.47 -20.45 -11.12
CA THR A 221 7.71 -21.67 -11.47
C THR A 221 6.73 -21.98 -10.34
N ASN A 222 5.48 -22.22 -10.66
CA ASN A 222 4.35 -22.50 -9.76
C ASN A 222 3.79 -21.27 -9.01
N ALA A 223 4.38 -20.10 -9.10
CA ALA A 223 3.75 -18.92 -8.54
C ALA A 223 2.51 -18.54 -9.37
N PRO A 224 1.36 -18.24 -8.75
CA PRO A 224 0.11 -17.95 -9.46
C PRO A 224 0.15 -16.62 -10.17
N GLY A 225 1.09 -15.82 -10.16
CA GLY A 225 1.09 -14.47 -10.75
C GLY A 225 0.13 -13.52 -10.02
N VAL A 226 -0.12 -12.36 -10.60
CA VAL A 226 -0.98 -11.31 -10.03
C VAL A 226 -2.25 -11.17 -10.85
N ASN A 227 -3.39 -11.11 -10.15
CA ASN A 227 -4.65 -10.63 -10.68
C ASN A 227 -5.19 -9.58 -9.72
N GLN A 228 -5.39 -8.36 -10.21
CA GLN A 228 -5.98 -7.33 -9.36
C GLN A 228 -6.97 -6.46 -10.12
N SER A 229 -7.88 -5.86 -9.39
CA SER A 229 -8.75 -4.80 -9.85
C SER A 229 -8.87 -3.72 -8.78
N LEU A 230 -8.70 -2.47 -9.21
CA LEU A 230 -8.76 -1.30 -8.36
C LEU A 230 -9.74 -0.31 -8.97
N VAL A 231 -10.63 0.23 -8.16
CA VAL A 231 -11.51 1.33 -8.55
C VAL A 231 -11.49 2.37 -7.44
N GLN A 232 -11.26 3.62 -7.81
CA GLN A 232 -11.34 4.76 -6.91
C GLN A 232 -12.27 5.81 -7.52
N ALA A 233 -13.09 6.43 -6.67
CA ALA A 233 -13.89 7.58 -7.07
C ALA A 233 -13.85 8.64 -5.98
N SER A 234 -13.80 9.92 -6.40
CA SER A 234 -13.86 11.08 -5.53
C SER A 234 -14.81 12.13 -6.09
N PHE A 235 -15.49 12.80 -5.19
CA PHE A 235 -16.45 13.85 -5.48
C PHE A 235 -16.24 15.02 -4.51
N ASP A 236 -16.24 16.23 -5.07
CA ASP A 236 -16.11 17.48 -4.34
C ASP A 236 -17.28 18.39 -4.71
N MET A 237 -17.89 19.03 -3.72
CA MET A 237 -19.01 19.95 -3.96
C MET A 237 -19.02 21.10 -2.97
N ASP A 238 -19.12 22.33 -3.49
CA ASP A 238 -19.39 23.51 -2.68
C ASP A 238 -20.90 23.67 -2.47
N LEU A 239 -21.39 23.29 -1.27
CA LEU A 239 -22.82 23.41 -0.92
C LEU A 239 -23.22 24.88 -0.75
N SER A 240 -22.29 25.72 -0.30
CA SER A 240 -22.44 27.18 -0.17
C SER A 240 -21.04 27.82 -0.16
N ASP A 241 -21.00 29.15 -0.10
CA ASP A 241 -19.74 29.90 0.06
C ASP A 241 -18.96 29.54 1.34
N THR A 242 -19.60 28.84 2.28
CA THR A 242 -19.02 28.50 3.59
C THR A 242 -19.01 26.99 3.88
N VAL A 243 -19.62 26.16 3.06
CA VAL A 243 -19.73 24.72 3.30
C VAL A 243 -19.30 23.95 2.06
N ARG A 244 -18.26 23.14 2.20
CA ARG A 244 -17.79 22.19 1.21
C ARG A 244 -17.93 20.76 1.72
N ILE A 245 -18.21 19.84 0.82
CA ILE A 245 -18.17 18.40 1.09
C ILE A 245 -17.24 17.71 0.11
N GLN A 246 -16.54 16.70 0.62
CA GLN A 246 -15.72 15.78 -0.18
C GLN A 246 -16.09 14.37 0.24
N PHE A 247 -16.32 13.49 -0.72
CA PHE A 247 -16.60 12.10 -0.43
C PHE A 247 -16.12 11.20 -1.54
N GLY A 248 -15.90 9.96 -1.21
CA GLY A 248 -15.44 8.98 -2.18
C GLY A 248 -15.00 7.68 -1.53
N GLY A 249 -14.24 6.91 -2.28
CA GLY A 249 -13.70 5.66 -1.79
C GLY A 249 -12.92 4.89 -2.82
N MET A 250 -12.37 3.78 -2.37
CA MET A 250 -11.54 2.86 -3.15
C MET A 250 -12.00 1.42 -2.86
N LEU A 251 -12.08 0.62 -3.90
CA LEU A 251 -12.29 -0.82 -3.84
C LEU A 251 -11.09 -1.49 -4.50
N HIS A 252 -10.44 -2.40 -3.79
CA HIS A 252 -9.29 -3.14 -4.31
C HIS A 252 -9.46 -4.63 -4.03
N ASP A 253 -9.44 -5.43 -5.08
CA ASP A 253 -9.40 -6.89 -5.04
C ASP A 253 -8.06 -7.34 -5.63
N TYR A 254 -7.27 -8.08 -4.86
CA TYR A 254 -5.94 -8.53 -5.23
C TYR A 254 -5.78 -10.02 -4.97
N GLN A 255 -5.22 -10.73 -5.95
CA GLN A 255 -4.81 -12.12 -5.84
C GLN A 255 -3.37 -12.27 -6.32
N GLY A 256 -2.56 -12.99 -5.55
CA GLY A 256 -1.16 -13.24 -5.84
C GLY A 256 -0.58 -14.33 -4.97
N SER A 257 0.71 -14.25 -4.71
CA SER A 257 1.40 -15.12 -3.76
C SER A 257 2.55 -14.40 -3.08
N GLN A 258 2.90 -14.85 -1.90
CA GLN A 258 4.19 -14.53 -1.30
C GLN A 258 5.23 -15.54 -1.79
N ASN A 259 6.45 -15.06 -2.05
CA ASN A 259 7.53 -15.85 -2.63
C ASN A 259 8.62 -16.07 -1.59
N ALA A 260 8.58 -17.18 -0.87
CA ALA A 260 9.62 -17.51 0.10
C ALA A 260 10.88 -18.06 -0.59
N GLY A 261 12.02 -17.71 -0.05
CA GLY A 261 13.31 -18.27 -0.49
C GLY A 261 13.57 -19.64 0.10
N TRP A 262 14.55 -20.33 -0.45
CA TRP A 262 15.02 -21.61 0.06
C TRP A 262 15.74 -21.47 1.40
N ASN A 263 15.52 -22.42 2.29
CA ASN A 263 16.00 -22.37 3.68
C ASN A 263 17.46 -22.85 3.88
N ARG A 264 18.05 -23.60 2.93
CA ARG A 264 19.41 -24.12 3.04
C ARG A 264 20.31 -23.34 2.10
N LEU A 265 20.70 -22.13 2.53
CA LEU A 265 21.61 -21.25 1.76
C LEU A 265 23.04 -21.71 1.95
N THR A 266 23.56 -22.43 0.97
CA THR A 266 24.99 -22.80 0.87
C THR A 266 25.65 -22.02 -0.24
N GLN A 267 26.99 -21.97 -0.23
CA GLN A 267 27.75 -21.37 -1.33
C GLN A 267 27.47 -22.11 -2.65
N ASP A 268 27.31 -23.43 -2.60
CA ASP A 268 26.98 -24.23 -3.78
C ASP A 268 25.59 -23.91 -4.36
N LEU A 269 24.63 -23.56 -3.51
CA LEU A 269 23.31 -23.09 -3.98
C LEU A 269 23.47 -21.75 -4.72
N ILE A 270 24.22 -20.83 -4.15
CA ILE A 270 24.45 -19.50 -4.73
C ILE A 270 25.19 -19.60 -6.07
N ASP A 271 26.30 -20.33 -6.09
CA ASP A 271 27.20 -20.38 -7.24
C ASP A 271 26.66 -21.27 -8.38
N THR A 272 25.99 -22.33 -8.03
CA THR A 272 25.67 -23.39 -8.99
C THR A 272 24.23 -23.87 -8.96
N GLY A 273 23.37 -23.35 -8.07
CA GLY A 273 22.00 -23.82 -7.88
C GLY A 273 21.92 -25.23 -7.25
N THR A 274 22.96 -25.67 -6.54
CA THR A 274 22.95 -26.99 -5.91
C THR A 274 22.31 -26.91 -4.52
N TYR A 275 21.16 -27.53 -4.36
CA TYR A 275 20.38 -27.53 -3.12
C TYR A 275 20.53 -28.87 -2.39
N ILE A 276 20.64 -28.83 -1.06
CA ILE A 276 20.68 -30.02 -0.21
C ILE A 276 19.26 -30.58 -0.10
N THR A 277 19.09 -31.84 -0.45
CA THR A 277 17.83 -32.57 -0.36
C THR A 277 17.91 -33.70 0.66
N GLY A 278 16.76 -34.21 1.09
CA GLY A 278 16.67 -35.33 2.00
C GLY A 278 15.22 -35.68 2.32
N THR A 279 15.06 -36.73 3.10
CA THR A 279 13.76 -37.15 3.63
C THR A 279 13.60 -36.54 5.02
N PRO A 280 12.49 -35.84 5.31
CA PRO A 280 12.23 -35.34 6.66
C PRO A 280 12.21 -36.47 7.69
N ILE A 281 12.77 -36.21 8.86
CA ILE A 281 12.66 -37.12 10.00
C ILE A 281 11.20 -37.07 10.49
N PRO A 282 10.49 -38.19 10.63
CA PRO A 282 9.14 -38.19 11.18
C PRO A 282 9.14 -37.64 12.61
N LEU A 283 8.41 -36.61 12.87
CA LEU A 283 8.24 -36.04 14.22
C LEU A 283 7.07 -36.67 14.97
N ASP A 284 5.99 -36.99 14.26
CA ASP A 284 4.88 -37.78 14.77
C ASP A 284 5.33 -39.26 14.87
N THR A 285 5.87 -39.63 16.02
CA THR A 285 6.35 -40.98 16.30
C THR A 285 5.27 -41.86 16.83
N SER A 286 4.19 -41.32 17.36
CA SER A 286 3.00 -42.05 17.82
C SER A 286 2.08 -42.44 16.66
N GLY A 287 2.10 -41.73 15.55
CA GLY A 287 1.25 -41.94 14.39
C GLY A 287 -0.20 -41.49 14.58
N ASP A 288 -0.44 -40.57 15.51
CA ASP A 288 -1.79 -40.07 15.82
C ASP A 288 -2.21 -38.83 14.99
N GLY A 289 -1.31 -38.35 14.14
CA GLY A 289 -1.53 -37.17 13.29
C GLY A 289 -1.21 -35.85 13.95
N PHE A 290 -0.68 -35.86 15.18
CA PHE A 290 -0.25 -34.68 15.92
C PHE A 290 1.22 -34.81 16.32
N ILE A 291 1.92 -33.67 16.37
CA ILE A 291 3.26 -33.63 16.94
C ILE A 291 3.11 -33.11 18.37
N SER A 292 3.24 -33.99 19.35
CA SER A 292 3.24 -33.64 20.74
C SER A 292 4.51 -32.89 21.14
N HIS A 293 4.47 -32.16 22.26
CA HIS A 293 5.62 -31.47 22.81
C HIS A 293 6.82 -32.42 23.05
N ASP A 294 6.52 -33.61 23.55
CA ASP A 294 7.54 -34.62 23.84
C ASP A 294 8.15 -35.22 22.56
N GLU A 295 7.38 -35.41 21.53
CA GLU A 295 7.86 -35.86 20.21
C GLU A 295 8.71 -34.80 19.53
N TYR A 296 8.31 -33.55 19.62
CA TYR A 296 9.07 -32.41 19.09
C TYR A 296 10.44 -32.29 19.76
N TYR A 297 10.51 -32.48 21.10
CA TYR A 297 11.77 -32.38 21.85
C TYR A 297 12.57 -33.69 21.84
N ALA A 298 11.93 -34.83 21.63
CA ALA A 298 12.63 -36.13 21.52
C ALA A 298 13.23 -36.33 20.13
N GLY A 299 12.67 -35.73 19.10
CA GLY A 299 13.36 -35.60 17.82
C GLY A 299 14.63 -34.81 18.05
N ASP A 300 15.74 -35.23 17.53
CA ASP A 300 17.06 -34.56 17.62
C ASP A 300 17.07 -33.15 16.98
N ILE A 301 15.90 -32.51 16.99
CA ILE A 301 15.72 -31.12 16.58
C ILE A 301 16.11 -30.27 17.78
N ASN A 302 17.24 -29.59 17.66
CA ASN A 302 17.63 -28.67 18.71
C ASN A 302 16.68 -27.45 18.72
N PRO A 303 15.76 -27.34 19.70
CA PRO A 303 14.82 -26.23 19.75
C PRO A 303 15.53 -24.89 19.95
N PHE A 304 16.78 -24.90 20.40
CA PHE A 304 17.60 -23.70 20.55
C PHE A 304 17.96 -23.05 19.20
N ALA A 305 18.05 -23.81 18.12
CA ALA A 305 18.26 -23.23 16.79
C ALA A 305 17.09 -22.33 16.37
N LEU A 306 15.87 -22.75 16.66
CA LEU A 306 14.66 -21.93 16.47
C LEU A 306 14.62 -20.73 17.45
N TYR A 307 14.99 -20.95 18.72
CA TYR A 307 15.04 -19.89 19.72
C TYR A 307 16.11 -18.84 19.43
N ALA A 308 17.27 -19.24 18.93
CA ALA A 308 18.32 -18.32 18.52
C ALA A 308 17.90 -17.43 17.34
N PHE A 309 17.13 -17.98 16.42
CA PHE A 309 16.59 -17.22 15.28
C PHE A 309 15.57 -16.16 15.74
N PHE A 310 14.79 -16.43 16.78
CA PHE A 310 13.73 -15.53 17.28
C PHE A 310 14.12 -14.61 18.44
N GLY A 311 15.41 -14.43 18.70
CA GLY A 311 15.86 -13.26 19.44
C GLY A 311 16.14 -13.44 20.95
N GLN A 312 16.76 -14.52 21.35
CA GLN A 312 17.42 -14.52 22.66
C GLN A 312 18.74 -13.74 22.59
N LYS A 313 18.80 -12.66 23.38
CA LYS A 313 19.91 -11.70 23.40
C LYS A 313 21.25 -12.23 23.91
N ASP A 314 21.28 -13.44 24.45
CA ASP A 314 22.42 -13.96 25.20
C ASP A 314 23.05 -15.23 24.60
N ILE A 315 22.75 -15.56 23.34
CA ILE A 315 23.39 -16.68 22.67
C ILE A 315 24.64 -16.17 21.97
N ASP A 316 25.80 -16.69 22.38
CA ASP A 316 27.08 -16.44 21.72
C ASP A 316 27.03 -16.95 20.27
N LEU A 317 27.26 -16.05 19.32
CA LEU A 317 27.30 -16.36 17.90
C LEU A 317 28.34 -17.47 17.58
N ALA A 318 29.41 -17.58 18.37
CA ALA A 318 30.37 -18.67 18.22
C ALA A 318 29.75 -20.03 18.59
N THR A 319 28.80 -20.05 19.50
CA THR A 319 28.04 -21.28 19.85
C THR A 319 27.02 -21.62 18.78
N LEU A 320 26.48 -20.64 18.06
CA LEU A 320 25.57 -20.83 16.95
C LEU A 320 26.26 -21.40 15.71
N SER A 321 27.58 -21.23 15.57
CA SER A 321 28.38 -21.82 14.49
C SER A 321 28.75 -23.29 14.74
N ASP A 322 28.43 -23.81 15.92
CA ASP A 322 28.60 -25.22 16.24
C ASP A 322 27.57 -26.06 15.47
N ALA A 323 28.02 -27.14 14.85
CA ALA A 323 27.18 -28.09 14.10
C ALA A 323 25.97 -28.61 14.92
N SER A 324 26.07 -28.62 16.24
CA SER A 324 24.98 -28.95 17.17
C SER A 324 23.77 -28.04 17.08
N PHE A 325 23.90 -26.81 16.54
CA PHE A 325 22.81 -25.86 16.36
C PHE A 325 22.20 -25.87 14.96
N GLY A 326 22.63 -26.76 14.08
CA GLY A 326 22.05 -26.92 12.75
C GLY A 326 22.42 -25.85 11.74
N TYR A 327 23.39 -25.00 12.04
CA TYR A 327 23.95 -24.03 11.08
C TYR A 327 25.02 -24.64 10.19
N ASP A 328 25.52 -25.82 10.50
CA ASP A 328 26.25 -26.63 9.54
C ASP A 328 25.25 -27.27 8.56
N TYR A 329 24.83 -26.48 7.61
CA TYR A 329 23.89 -26.91 6.57
C TYR A 329 24.46 -28.05 5.71
N GLU A 330 25.76 -28.26 5.68
CA GLU A 330 26.41 -29.35 4.95
C GLU A 330 26.26 -30.67 5.70
N ASN A 331 26.20 -30.61 7.03
CA ASN A 331 26.10 -31.78 7.91
C ASN A 331 24.82 -31.78 8.76
N SER A 332 23.85 -30.90 8.52
CA SER A 332 22.63 -30.84 9.32
C SER A 332 21.72 -32.05 9.07
N ASN A 333 22.04 -33.12 9.75
CA ASN A 333 21.21 -34.32 9.84
C ASN A 333 19.97 -34.11 10.75
N LEU A 334 19.83 -32.92 11.32
CA LEU A 334 18.89 -32.64 12.39
C LEU A 334 17.43 -32.82 12.00
N ILE A 335 17.12 -32.71 10.71
CA ILE A 335 15.74 -32.84 10.21
C ILE A 335 15.64 -33.63 8.91
N LEU A 336 16.77 -34.14 8.39
CA LEU A 336 16.82 -34.87 7.12
C LEU A 336 17.53 -36.22 7.27
N GLN A 337 16.95 -37.24 6.68
CA GLN A 337 17.56 -38.54 6.39
C GLN A 337 17.81 -38.65 4.88
N ASN A 338 18.70 -39.56 4.49
CA ASN A 338 19.01 -39.82 3.08
C ASN A 338 19.40 -38.53 2.35
N VAL A 339 20.30 -37.75 2.95
CA VAL A 339 20.77 -36.47 2.41
C VAL A 339 21.38 -36.67 1.03
N GLY A 340 21.00 -35.79 0.11
CA GLY A 340 21.49 -35.77 -1.27
C GLY A 340 21.53 -34.32 -1.78
N THR A 341 21.69 -34.16 -3.08
CA THR A 341 21.65 -32.85 -3.72
C THR A 341 20.78 -32.86 -4.97
N ALA A 342 20.19 -31.71 -5.30
CA ALA A 342 19.48 -31.47 -6.55
C ALA A 342 19.88 -30.12 -7.14
N LYS A 343 19.78 -30.01 -8.46
CA LYS A 343 19.90 -28.71 -9.15
C LYS A 343 18.56 -28.03 -9.18
N LEU A 344 18.52 -26.80 -8.66
CA LEU A 344 17.34 -25.94 -8.74
C LEU A 344 17.56 -24.91 -9.87
N PRO A 345 16.58 -24.72 -10.75
CA PRO A 345 16.61 -23.61 -11.68
C PRO A 345 16.40 -22.28 -10.91
N MET A 346 16.92 -21.18 -11.46
CA MET A 346 16.77 -19.85 -10.84
C MET A 346 15.31 -19.42 -10.66
N SER A 347 14.41 -19.94 -11.47
CA SER A 347 12.97 -19.70 -11.37
C SER A 347 12.28 -20.55 -10.30
N SER A 348 13.02 -21.40 -9.57
CA SER A 348 12.47 -22.21 -8.49
C SER A 348 12.53 -21.45 -7.18
N THR A 349 11.42 -21.42 -6.46
CA THR A 349 11.31 -20.86 -5.11
C THR A 349 10.42 -21.75 -4.25
N LEU A 350 10.33 -21.49 -2.95
CA LEU A 350 9.51 -22.26 -2.02
C LEU A 350 8.05 -21.80 -2.13
N ILE A 351 7.35 -22.32 -3.13
CA ILE A 351 5.93 -22.12 -3.37
C ILE A 351 5.29 -23.48 -3.64
N ALA A 352 4.18 -23.78 -2.95
CA ALA A 352 3.31 -24.90 -3.28
C ALA A 352 2.27 -24.49 -4.33
N ALA A 353 1.66 -25.48 -4.98
CA ALA A 353 0.69 -25.20 -6.04
C ALA A 353 -0.64 -24.60 -5.53
N ASP A 354 -0.88 -24.68 -4.24
CA ASP A 354 -2.03 -24.16 -3.52
C ASP A 354 -1.71 -22.94 -2.65
N ASP A 355 -0.49 -22.40 -2.73
CA ASP A 355 -0.17 -21.12 -2.10
C ASP A 355 -1.02 -20.01 -2.69
N LEU A 356 -1.57 -19.17 -1.81
CA LEU A 356 -2.55 -18.16 -2.17
C LEU A 356 -2.38 -16.92 -1.29
N LEU A 357 -2.47 -15.75 -1.92
CA LEU A 357 -2.63 -14.48 -1.23
C LEU A 357 -3.81 -13.74 -1.84
N GLU A 358 -4.87 -13.57 -1.06
CA GLU A 358 -6.05 -12.80 -1.46
C GLU A 358 -6.25 -11.62 -0.51
N ASN A 359 -6.57 -10.46 -1.08
CA ASN A 359 -6.91 -9.26 -0.32
C ASN A 359 -8.13 -8.60 -0.94
N LYS A 360 -9.07 -8.17 -0.08
CA LYS A 360 -10.16 -7.28 -0.46
C LYS A 360 -10.15 -6.10 0.49
N VAL A 361 -10.05 -4.92 -0.08
CA VAL A 361 -10.03 -3.69 0.70
C VAL A 361 -11.09 -2.73 0.19
N THR A 362 -11.89 -2.25 1.11
CA THR A 362 -12.87 -1.18 0.87
C THR A 362 -12.48 0.02 1.72
N THR A 363 -12.22 1.15 1.10
CA THR A 363 -11.95 2.42 1.79
C THR A 363 -13.02 3.43 1.41
N LEU A 364 -13.66 4.06 2.40
CA LEU A 364 -14.67 5.12 2.18
C LEU A 364 -14.34 6.33 3.03
N TYR A 365 -14.67 7.52 2.52
CA TYR A 365 -14.54 8.76 3.28
C TYR A 365 -15.66 9.74 2.98
N PHE A 366 -15.94 10.58 3.96
CA PHE A 366 -16.88 11.70 3.83
C PHE A 366 -16.41 12.86 4.72
N ASP A 367 -15.98 13.95 4.09
CA ASP A 367 -15.45 15.12 4.79
C ASP A 367 -16.38 16.32 4.58
N VAL A 368 -16.50 17.15 5.60
CA VAL A 368 -17.25 18.40 5.56
C VAL A 368 -16.39 19.52 6.11
N ASP A 369 -16.12 20.53 5.29
CA ASP A 369 -15.44 21.75 5.69
C ASP A 369 -16.43 22.90 5.83
N ILE A 370 -16.38 23.60 6.96
CA ILE A 370 -17.27 24.72 7.28
C ILE A 370 -16.44 25.93 7.68
N SER A 371 -16.51 26.99 6.87
CA SER A 371 -15.99 28.31 7.25
C SER A 371 -16.93 28.98 8.23
N LEU A 372 -16.45 29.23 9.43
CA LEU A 372 -17.20 29.86 10.52
C LEU A 372 -16.86 31.36 10.64
N ALA A 373 -17.60 32.07 11.48
CA ALA A 373 -17.32 33.49 11.79
C ALA A 373 -15.92 33.67 12.41
N ASN A 374 -15.29 34.81 12.16
CA ASN A 374 -13.97 35.18 12.67
C ASN A 374 -12.86 34.24 12.23
N ASP A 375 -12.86 33.81 10.99
CA ASP A 375 -11.82 32.96 10.37
C ASP A 375 -11.57 31.62 11.07
N TRP A 376 -12.55 31.10 11.80
CA TRP A 376 -12.53 29.72 12.26
C TRP A 376 -12.97 28.78 11.13
N THR A 377 -12.31 27.65 11.05
CA THR A 377 -12.71 26.55 10.17
C THR A 377 -13.01 25.30 11.01
N LEU A 378 -14.12 24.65 10.72
CA LEU A 378 -14.48 23.36 11.28
C LEU A 378 -14.46 22.32 10.16
N THR A 379 -13.60 21.33 10.28
CA THR A 379 -13.56 20.17 9.40
C THR A 379 -14.06 18.95 10.17
N ASN A 380 -15.01 18.22 9.61
CA ASN A 380 -15.38 16.88 10.03
C ASN A 380 -14.85 15.89 9.00
N LYS A 381 -14.17 14.85 9.45
CA LYS A 381 -13.69 13.75 8.62
C LYS A 381 -14.27 12.44 9.12
N LEU A 382 -14.94 11.73 8.25
CA LEU A 382 -15.41 10.36 8.49
C LEU A 382 -14.67 9.42 7.56
N PHE A 383 -14.05 8.40 8.14
CA PHE A 383 -13.28 7.40 7.43
C PHE A 383 -13.76 6.00 7.80
N TYR A 384 -13.86 5.13 6.81
CA TYR A 384 -14.13 3.71 6.99
C TYR A 384 -13.17 2.91 6.12
N GLU A 385 -12.58 1.86 6.68
CA GLU A 385 -11.81 0.86 5.94
C GLU A 385 -12.19 -0.52 6.43
N ASP A 386 -12.38 -1.42 5.48
CA ASP A 386 -12.60 -2.85 5.68
C ASP A 386 -11.51 -3.62 4.94
N TYR A 387 -10.94 -4.61 5.61
CA TYR A 387 -9.80 -5.37 5.12
C TYR A 387 -10.00 -6.86 5.38
N GLU A 388 -10.19 -7.61 4.31
CA GLU A 388 -10.18 -9.07 4.32
C GLU A 388 -8.90 -9.56 3.67
N ASN A 389 -8.18 -10.47 4.35
CA ASN A 389 -6.97 -11.11 3.85
C ASN A 389 -7.00 -12.60 4.12
N LEU A 390 -6.64 -13.38 3.12
CA LEU A 390 -6.28 -14.78 3.24
C LEU A 390 -4.90 -14.98 2.64
N ASN A 391 -3.95 -15.47 3.44
CA ASN A 391 -2.62 -15.81 3.02
C ASN A 391 -2.32 -17.26 3.45
N GLU A 392 -2.32 -18.16 2.49
CA GLU A 392 -1.90 -19.56 2.66
C GLU A 392 -0.56 -19.78 1.96
N ASN A 393 0.39 -20.38 2.67
CA ASN A 393 1.73 -20.54 2.13
C ASN A 393 2.44 -21.78 2.70
N ALA A 394 3.29 -22.39 1.88
CA ALA A 394 4.04 -23.61 2.20
C ALA A 394 5.14 -23.39 3.26
N TYR A 395 5.56 -22.15 3.51
CA TYR A 395 6.64 -21.87 4.45
C TYR A 395 6.16 -21.65 5.91
N GLY A 396 4.85 -21.77 6.17
CA GLY A 396 4.31 -21.87 7.52
C GLY A 396 3.91 -20.57 8.19
N PHE A 397 3.75 -19.46 7.45
CA PHE A 397 3.27 -18.17 7.95
C PHE A 397 1.89 -17.82 7.39
N SER A 398 1.03 -18.83 7.25
CA SER A 398 -0.36 -18.60 6.82
C SER A 398 -1.07 -17.68 7.81
N GLN A 399 -1.85 -16.73 7.28
CA GLN A 399 -2.55 -15.71 8.04
C GLN A 399 -3.94 -15.49 7.48
N PHE A 400 -4.83 -15.11 8.36
CA PHE A 400 -6.16 -14.65 8.02
C PHE A 400 -6.43 -13.36 8.79
N HIS A 401 -6.91 -12.33 8.09
CA HIS A 401 -7.35 -11.08 8.68
C HIS A 401 -8.76 -10.75 8.17
N ASP A 402 -9.61 -10.34 9.10
CA ASP A 402 -10.94 -9.79 8.84
C ASP A 402 -11.11 -8.65 9.85
N ALA A 403 -10.89 -7.44 9.39
CA ALA A 403 -10.82 -6.28 10.26
C ALA A 403 -11.42 -5.05 9.59
N SER A 404 -12.11 -4.25 10.36
CA SER A 404 -12.61 -2.97 9.90
C SER A 404 -12.26 -1.85 10.88
N VAL A 405 -12.23 -0.63 10.38
CA VAL A 405 -12.07 0.58 11.18
C VAL A 405 -13.06 1.64 10.73
N ILE A 406 -13.65 2.31 11.69
CA ILE A 406 -14.36 3.56 11.49
C ILE A 406 -13.75 4.63 12.38
N GLU A 407 -13.44 5.78 11.80
CA GLU A 407 -12.90 6.93 12.54
C GLU A 407 -13.66 8.18 12.16
N GLU A 408 -14.06 8.94 13.16
CA GLU A 408 -14.58 10.29 13.02
C GLU A 408 -13.65 11.26 13.72
N GLN A 409 -13.23 12.30 13.00
CA GLN A 409 -12.34 13.34 13.48
C GLN A 409 -12.96 14.71 13.24
N LEU A 410 -13.01 15.53 14.29
CA LEU A 410 -13.37 16.95 14.19
C LEU A 410 -12.11 17.78 14.34
N ILE A 411 -11.90 18.76 13.45
CA ILE A 411 -10.77 19.69 13.50
C ILE A 411 -11.32 21.09 13.52
N LEU A 412 -11.17 21.79 14.64
CA LEU A 412 -11.46 23.21 14.75
C LEU A 412 -10.15 23.98 14.67
N SER A 413 -9.99 24.82 13.66
CA SER A 413 -8.74 25.55 13.40
C SER A 413 -8.95 27.03 13.19
N ARG A 414 -7.93 27.82 13.54
CA ARG A 414 -7.84 29.24 13.23
C ARG A 414 -6.40 29.72 13.17
N VAL A 415 -6.11 30.63 12.27
CA VAL A 415 -4.85 31.37 12.21
C VAL A 415 -5.09 32.80 12.73
N PHE A 416 -4.28 33.21 13.68
CA PHE A 416 -4.25 34.60 14.20
C PHE A 416 -3.02 35.28 13.64
N GLU A 417 -3.25 36.28 12.79
CA GLU A 417 -2.19 37.11 12.23
C GLU A 417 -1.95 38.33 13.10
N GLY A 418 -0.73 38.54 13.56
CA GLY A 418 -0.29 39.69 14.29
C GLY A 418 0.97 40.30 13.66
N ASP A 419 1.27 41.56 14.00
CA ASP A 419 2.39 42.30 13.40
C ASP A 419 3.76 41.64 13.58
N ALA A 420 3.95 40.86 14.65
CA ALA A 420 5.21 40.21 14.98
C ALA A 420 5.15 38.66 15.05
N LEU A 421 3.98 38.07 15.07
CA LEU A 421 3.78 36.65 15.27
C LEU A 421 2.49 36.18 14.64
N THR A 422 2.57 35.14 13.84
CA THR A 422 1.40 34.37 13.36
C THR A 422 1.23 33.15 14.26
N THR A 423 0.04 32.97 14.83
CA THR A 423 -0.29 31.85 15.71
C THR A 423 -1.39 31.00 15.08
N SER A 424 -1.12 29.71 14.86
CA SER A 424 -2.12 28.74 14.42
C SER A 424 -2.59 27.92 15.64
N VAL A 425 -3.89 27.78 15.77
CA VAL A 425 -4.52 26.98 16.84
C VAL A 425 -5.38 25.89 16.19
N GLN A 426 -5.20 24.65 16.63
CA GLN A 426 -6.05 23.53 16.23
C GLN A 426 -6.49 22.73 17.46
N ILE A 427 -7.74 22.28 17.45
CA ILE A 427 -8.32 21.37 18.43
C ILE A 427 -8.95 20.22 17.63
N SER A 428 -8.48 19.01 17.89
CA SER A 428 -8.87 17.85 17.07
C SER A 428 -9.22 16.63 17.93
N PRO A 429 -10.46 16.54 18.46
CA PRO A 429 -10.94 15.29 19.03
C PRO A 429 -11.24 14.28 17.91
N SER A 430 -10.92 13.00 18.16
CA SER A 430 -11.31 11.90 17.29
C SER A 430 -11.83 10.71 18.08
N ILE A 431 -12.66 9.90 17.43
CA ILE A 431 -13.16 8.62 17.92
C ILE A 431 -12.83 7.59 16.85
N ARG A 432 -12.11 6.54 17.25
CA ARG A 432 -11.75 5.42 16.40
C ARG A 432 -12.24 4.12 17.03
N GLN A 433 -12.90 3.29 16.22
CA GLN A 433 -13.31 1.92 16.54
C GLN A 433 -12.74 0.97 15.50
N THR A 434 -12.10 -0.07 15.96
CA THR A 434 -11.55 -1.19 15.18
C THR A 434 -12.16 -2.48 15.67
#